data_c09d52889bb04888ae70cf8f532ff81a
#
_entry.id   c09d52889bb04888ae70cf8f532ff81a
#
_cell.length_a   1.000
_cell.length_b   1.000
_cell.length_c   1.000
_cell.angle_alpha   90.00
_cell.angle_beta   90.00
_cell.angle_gamma   90.00
#
_symmetry.space_group_name_H-M   'P 1'
#
loop_
_entity.id
_entity.type
_entity.pdbx_description
1 polymer ?
#
loop_
_entity_poly.entity_id
_entity_poly.type
_entity_poly.pdbx_seq_one_letter_code
_entity_poly.pdbx_strand_id
1 'polypeptide(L)'
;MRLMKFYYSIEHIPGKEMFTADTLSRAPIPDSTDEFTKEVEAHIKVISLNFPATQSRLEQIKNAQILCEECQMLVKYTENGWPKYKKDVPESMRKWYTFKDDLSIIEDLICYKERIIIPFELRKDIINKLHDGHFGSTRTVLRAKQSVFWPGITTEINNLIENCDTCAKHQNQKSEKMIQSDTPDYPWQRIAVDYFDFVKGKYLAVVDYYSRYLEMINVSTMTVDELIKKMKACFARHGIPEIVISDSGSQFTSSEWRAFAADFGFKTICCSPLHHQANGEAERAVQTLKKMLTKNKDPTLALLEYRSTPGPSGCSPSELLMGRRLRTRLPSLTKDLKPKMVDHKTFRELDKLYRATQADYFNKRHGVRDEKQFTIGCNVYIPDRREDGKIVNKVAPRSYTVKTNEGMLRRNGVMLRQLQPKTSDDPGTEPNCFSSFGRQINPPRRTCL
;
A
#
# COMPACT_ATOMS: atom_id res chain seq x y z
N MET A 1 36.95 -20.74 9.41
CA MET A 1 36.26 -21.79 8.62
C MET A 1 36.86 -23.20 8.70
N ARG A 2 38.10 -23.40 9.12
CA ARG A 2 38.67 -24.76 9.33
C ARG A 2 37.99 -25.59 10.44
N LEU A 3 37.40 -24.94 11.44
CA LEU A 3 36.75 -25.63 12.56
C LEU A 3 35.38 -26.25 12.24
N MET A 4 34.71 -25.82 11.18
CA MET A 4 33.39 -26.34 10.79
C MET A 4 33.36 -27.80 10.32
N LYS A 5 34.54 -28.41 10.11
CA LYS A 5 34.66 -29.82 9.67
C LYS A 5 34.82 -30.81 10.83
N PHE A 6 34.86 -30.33 12.05
CA PHE A 6 35.11 -31.17 13.25
C PHE A 6 33.99 -31.00 14.27
N TYR A 7 33.62 -32.09 14.92
CA TYR A 7 32.78 -32.02 16.11
C TYR A 7 33.64 -31.50 17.26
N TYR A 8 33.36 -30.31 17.80
CA TYR A 8 34.11 -29.74 18.92
C TYR A 8 33.16 -29.17 19.96
N SER A 9 33.59 -29.21 21.22
CA SER A 9 32.97 -28.47 22.31
C SER A 9 33.83 -27.26 22.63
N ILE A 10 33.19 -26.13 22.94
CA ILE A 10 33.88 -24.90 23.34
C ILE A 10 33.73 -24.74 24.83
N GLU A 11 34.89 -24.72 25.53
CA GLU A 11 34.96 -24.41 26.96
C GLU A 11 35.63 -23.06 27.17
N HIS A 12 35.09 -22.26 28.06
CA HIS A 12 35.68 -20.98 28.41
C HIS A 12 36.78 -21.22 29.47
N ILE A 13 38.01 -20.93 29.09
CA ILE A 13 39.17 -20.95 30.01
C ILE A 13 39.55 -19.50 30.32
N PRO A 14 39.65 -19.12 31.64
CA PRO A 14 40.10 -17.78 32.00
C PRO A 14 41.48 -17.46 31.41
N GLY A 15 41.71 -16.26 30.90
CA GLY A 15 42.95 -15.89 30.21
C GLY A 15 44.24 -16.08 31.03
N LYS A 16 44.13 -16.12 32.39
CA LYS A 16 45.26 -16.43 33.31
C LYS A 16 45.70 -17.89 33.24
N GLU A 17 44.90 -18.79 32.68
CA GLU A 17 45.18 -20.23 32.57
C GLU A 17 45.50 -20.63 31.11
N MET A 18 45.51 -19.68 30.18
CA MET A 18 45.80 -19.92 28.75
C MET A 18 47.29 -19.72 28.43
N PHE A 19 48.19 -20.27 29.23
CA PHE A 19 49.65 -20.08 29.08
C PHE A 19 50.18 -20.40 27.70
N THR A 20 49.71 -21.46 27.05
CA THR A 20 50.16 -21.89 25.73
C THR A 20 49.73 -20.91 24.63
N ALA A 21 48.49 -20.47 24.68
CA ALA A 21 47.96 -19.50 23.68
C ALA A 21 48.60 -18.12 23.84
N ASP A 22 48.84 -17.69 25.09
CA ASP A 22 49.52 -16.41 25.37
C ASP A 22 50.98 -16.44 24.93
N THR A 23 51.69 -17.56 25.18
CA THR A 23 53.08 -17.74 24.70
C THR A 23 53.17 -17.76 23.19
N LEU A 24 52.26 -18.45 22.49
CA LEU A 24 52.22 -18.52 21.03
C LEU A 24 51.90 -17.15 20.41
N SER A 25 51.02 -16.35 21.06
CA SER A 25 50.66 -15.02 20.57
C SER A 25 51.80 -14.00 20.72
N ARG A 26 52.76 -14.21 21.66
CA ARG A 26 53.93 -13.31 21.95
C ARG A 26 55.20 -13.73 21.26
N ALA A 27 55.28 -14.96 20.77
CA ALA A 27 56.41 -15.48 20.02
C ALA A 27 55.99 -15.83 18.58
N PRO A 28 55.79 -14.84 17.70
CA PRO A 28 55.53 -15.13 16.29
C PRO A 28 56.78 -15.80 15.71
N ILE A 29 56.59 -16.95 15.05
CA ILE A 29 57.66 -17.59 14.27
C ILE A 29 58.03 -16.64 13.13
N PRO A 30 59.27 -16.11 13.07
CA PRO A 30 59.71 -15.37 11.91
C PRO A 30 59.82 -16.36 10.76
N ASP A 31 59.23 -16.07 9.61
CA ASP A 31 59.24 -16.84 8.39
C ASP A 31 58.49 -18.20 8.36
N SER A 32 57.22 -18.14 8.50
CA SER A 32 56.36 -18.99 7.67
C SER A 32 55.65 -18.12 6.63
N THR A 33 56.36 -17.70 5.65
CA THR A 33 55.74 -17.39 4.36
C THR A 33 54.97 -18.66 3.99
N ASP A 34 53.65 -18.72 4.23
CA ASP A 34 52.90 -18.53 3.09
C ASP A 34 51.92 -19.56 2.63
N GLU A 35 51.57 -20.54 3.41
CA GLU A 35 50.32 -21.27 3.11
C GLU A 35 49.09 -20.38 3.35
N PHE A 36 49.10 -19.60 4.43
CA PHE A 36 47.99 -18.69 4.71
C PHE A 36 47.91 -17.54 3.72
N THR A 37 49.06 -16.93 3.36
CA THR A 37 49.10 -15.84 2.37
C THR A 37 48.71 -16.39 1.00
N LYS A 38 49.18 -17.59 0.60
CA LYS A 38 48.78 -18.26 -0.62
C LYS A 38 47.29 -18.67 -0.63
N GLU A 39 46.74 -19.14 0.48
CA GLU A 39 45.31 -19.43 0.60
C GLU A 39 44.48 -18.14 0.52
N VAL A 40 44.92 -17.04 1.13
CA VAL A 40 44.25 -15.73 1.04
C VAL A 40 44.35 -15.18 -0.39
N GLU A 41 45.54 -15.25 -1.03
CA GLU A 41 45.71 -14.85 -2.43
C GLU A 41 44.90 -15.74 -3.39
N ALA A 42 44.83 -17.04 -3.15
CA ALA A 42 43.97 -17.95 -3.93
C ALA A 42 42.48 -17.62 -3.73
N HIS A 43 42.08 -17.25 -2.51
CA HIS A 43 40.71 -16.84 -2.21
C HIS A 43 40.37 -15.49 -2.87
N ILE A 44 41.25 -14.53 -2.80
CA ILE A 44 41.15 -13.24 -3.51
C ILE A 44 41.06 -13.48 -5.03
N LYS A 45 41.88 -14.40 -5.57
CA LYS A 45 41.87 -14.74 -7.00
C LYS A 45 40.59 -15.43 -7.43
N VAL A 46 39.96 -16.25 -6.57
CA VAL A 46 38.64 -16.86 -6.81
C VAL A 46 37.54 -15.82 -6.77
N ILE A 47 37.62 -14.82 -5.90
CA ILE A 47 36.67 -13.71 -5.83
C ILE A 47 36.76 -12.84 -7.09
N SER A 48 37.98 -12.48 -7.52
CA SER A 48 38.21 -11.64 -8.69
C SER A 48 37.82 -12.33 -10.02
N LEU A 49 38.03 -13.64 -10.14
CA LEU A 49 37.57 -14.42 -11.28
C LEU A 49 36.07 -14.59 -11.39
N ASN A 50 35.32 -14.33 -10.31
CA ASN A 50 33.87 -14.53 -10.24
C ASN A 50 33.07 -13.21 -10.28
N PHE A 51 33.68 -12.05 -10.56
CA PHE A 51 32.89 -10.84 -10.77
C PHE A 51 31.95 -11.01 -11.97
N PRO A 52 30.64 -10.78 -11.79
CA PRO A 52 29.65 -10.98 -12.86
C PRO A 52 29.66 -9.81 -13.88
N ALA A 53 30.84 -9.51 -14.43
CA ALA A 53 31.03 -8.45 -15.41
C ALA A 53 32.04 -8.88 -16.48
N THR A 54 31.91 -8.33 -17.70
CA THR A 54 32.89 -8.52 -18.75
C THR A 54 34.19 -7.81 -18.42
N GLN A 55 35.32 -8.32 -18.90
CA GLN A 55 36.64 -7.72 -18.70
C GLN A 55 36.65 -6.22 -19.06
N SER A 56 36.09 -5.85 -20.20
CA SER A 56 35.96 -4.46 -20.64
C SER A 56 35.18 -3.59 -19.65
N ARG A 57 34.16 -4.14 -19.00
CA ARG A 57 33.38 -3.39 -18.00
C ARG A 57 34.16 -3.18 -16.70
N LEU A 58 34.90 -4.18 -16.27
CA LEU A 58 35.80 -4.05 -15.10
C LEU A 58 36.87 -2.98 -15.34
N GLU A 59 37.49 -2.96 -16.51
CA GLU A 59 38.46 -1.93 -16.92
C GLU A 59 37.85 -0.54 -16.95
N GLN A 60 36.60 -0.39 -17.44
CA GLN A 60 35.88 0.87 -17.40
C GLN A 60 35.66 1.37 -15.96
N ILE A 61 35.26 0.47 -15.05
CA ILE A 61 35.04 0.83 -13.63
C ILE A 61 36.37 1.18 -12.97
N LYS A 62 37.44 0.42 -13.23
CA LYS A 62 38.77 0.67 -12.72
C LYS A 62 39.28 2.06 -13.13
N ASN A 63 39.19 2.39 -14.42
CA ASN A 63 39.57 3.69 -14.92
C ASN A 63 38.76 4.84 -14.28
N ALA A 64 37.46 4.63 -14.11
CA ALA A 64 36.59 5.58 -13.44
C ALA A 64 36.93 5.74 -11.94
N GLN A 65 37.33 4.67 -11.25
CA GLN A 65 37.78 4.75 -9.86
C GLN A 65 39.13 5.53 -9.74
N ILE A 66 40.04 5.35 -10.69
CA ILE A 66 41.30 6.07 -10.73
C ILE A 66 41.08 7.58 -10.94
N LEU A 67 40.10 7.98 -11.73
CA LEU A 67 39.80 9.40 -12.00
C LEU A 67 38.92 10.04 -10.90
N CYS A 68 38.27 9.25 -10.05
CA CYS A 68 37.35 9.73 -9.02
C CYS A 68 38.06 10.09 -7.74
N GLU A 69 38.07 11.37 -7.34
CA GLU A 69 38.70 11.85 -6.11
C GLU A 69 38.21 11.15 -4.84
N GLU A 70 36.90 10.83 -4.77
CA GLU A 70 36.33 10.10 -3.66
C GLU A 70 36.92 8.68 -3.56
N CYS A 71 37.09 8.01 -4.68
CA CYS A 71 37.67 6.64 -4.75
C CYS A 71 39.18 6.69 -4.41
N GLN A 72 39.93 7.71 -4.88
CA GLN A 72 41.34 7.89 -4.52
C GLN A 72 41.51 8.08 -3.01
N MET A 73 40.62 8.88 -2.38
CA MET A 73 40.67 9.03 -0.92
C MET A 73 40.31 7.72 -0.20
N LEU A 74 39.36 6.94 -0.72
CA LEU A 74 39.04 5.62 -0.16
C LEU A 74 40.24 4.69 -0.23
N VAL A 75 40.94 4.63 -1.36
CA VAL A 75 42.19 3.83 -1.53
C VAL A 75 43.18 4.26 -0.47
N LYS A 76 43.49 5.58 -0.37
CA LYS A 76 44.43 6.10 0.60
C LYS A 76 44.08 5.74 2.05
N TYR A 77 42.81 5.84 2.43
CA TYR A 77 42.37 5.46 3.78
C TYR A 77 42.38 3.96 4.01
N THR A 78 42.16 3.15 2.98
CA THR A 78 42.21 1.69 3.09
C THR A 78 43.65 1.20 3.25
N GLU A 79 44.62 1.83 2.58
CA GLU A 79 46.04 1.49 2.66
C GLU A 79 46.75 2.06 3.90
N ASN A 80 46.49 3.34 4.23
CA ASN A 80 47.18 4.03 5.28
C ASN A 80 46.45 4.11 6.63
N GLY A 81 45.23 3.58 6.67
CA GLY A 81 44.38 3.58 7.84
C GLY A 81 43.45 4.82 7.94
N TRP A 82 42.33 4.60 8.58
CA TRP A 82 41.28 5.60 8.82
C TRP A 82 41.60 6.43 10.09
N PRO A 83 41.23 7.73 10.11
CA PRO A 83 41.30 8.53 11.33
C PRO A 83 40.53 7.86 12.48
N LYS A 84 41.02 8.03 13.71
CA LYS A 84 40.41 7.40 14.91
C LYS A 84 38.99 7.88 15.17
N TYR A 85 38.65 9.10 14.85
CA TYR A 85 37.35 9.69 15.09
C TYR A 85 36.68 10.14 13.78
N LYS A 86 35.39 9.90 13.66
CA LYS A 86 34.58 10.30 12.48
C LYS A 86 34.63 11.82 12.19
N LYS A 87 34.79 12.65 13.23
CA LYS A 87 34.90 14.12 13.10
C LYS A 87 36.14 14.57 12.36
N ASP A 88 37.20 13.76 12.40
CA ASP A 88 38.51 14.08 11.79
C ASP A 88 38.53 13.67 10.29
N VAL A 89 37.44 13.09 9.80
CA VAL A 89 37.25 12.69 8.39
C VAL A 89 36.58 13.86 7.63
N PRO A 90 37.05 14.23 6.44
CA PRO A 90 36.38 15.21 5.57
C PRO A 90 34.90 14.92 5.40
N GLU A 91 34.08 15.96 5.28
CA GLU A 91 32.62 15.82 5.24
C GLU A 91 32.15 14.90 4.10
N SER A 92 32.76 15.01 2.92
CA SER A 92 32.51 14.17 1.75
C SER A 92 32.71 12.67 2.04
N MET A 93 33.67 12.34 2.93
CA MET A 93 34.02 10.95 3.25
C MET A 93 33.33 10.40 4.48
N ARG A 94 32.64 11.21 5.29
CA ARG A 94 31.98 10.78 6.52
C ARG A 94 30.90 9.69 6.30
N LYS A 95 30.31 9.65 5.12
CA LYS A 95 29.35 8.62 4.74
C LYS A 95 29.98 7.23 4.62
N TRP A 96 31.29 7.15 4.34
CA TRP A 96 32.03 5.91 4.21
C TRP A 96 32.58 5.39 5.54
N TYR A 97 32.70 6.23 6.56
CA TYR A 97 33.28 5.88 7.84
C TYR A 97 32.64 4.67 8.51
N THR A 98 31.34 4.48 8.31
CA THR A 98 30.60 3.32 8.86
C THR A 98 30.96 2.00 8.16
N PHE A 99 31.55 2.06 6.97
CA PHE A 99 31.90 0.92 6.13
C PHE A 99 33.40 0.63 6.11
N LYS A 100 34.21 1.40 6.82
CA LYS A 100 35.67 1.42 6.76
C LYS A 100 36.34 0.06 6.97
N ASP A 101 35.80 -0.74 7.90
CA ASP A 101 36.40 -2.01 8.31
C ASP A 101 36.15 -3.15 7.30
N ASP A 102 35.25 -2.96 6.37
CA ASP A 102 34.88 -3.90 5.32
C ASP A 102 35.35 -3.46 3.90
N LEU A 103 36.20 -2.41 3.84
CA LEU A 103 36.78 -1.93 2.58
C LEU A 103 38.04 -2.72 2.26
N SER A 104 38.21 -3.08 0.99
CA SER A 104 39.40 -3.79 0.49
C SER A 104 39.72 -3.38 -0.93
N ILE A 105 40.96 -3.60 -1.36
CA ILE A 105 41.40 -3.41 -2.74
C ILE A 105 41.69 -4.77 -3.33
N ILE A 106 41.01 -5.12 -4.42
CA ILE A 106 41.13 -6.40 -5.11
C ILE A 106 41.41 -6.11 -6.59
N GLU A 107 42.56 -6.52 -7.11
CA GLU A 107 42.98 -6.27 -8.50
C GLU A 107 42.84 -4.80 -8.95
N ASP A 108 43.28 -3.88 -8.10
CA ASP A 108 43.20 -2.42 -8.26
C ASP A 108 41.75 -1.86 -8.27
N LEU A 109 40.75 -2.67 -7.93
CA LEU A 109 39.37 -2.24 -7.73
C LEU A 109 39.12 -2.08 -6.23
N ILE A 110 38.56 -0.93 -5.85
CA ILE A 110 38.11 -0.75 -4.48
C ILE A 110 36.75 -1.40 -4.29
N CYS A 111 36.63 -2.22 -3.25
CA CYS A 111 35.48 -3.05 -2.96
C CYS A 111 35.00 -2.83 -1.52
N TYR A 112 33.70 -3.05 -1.31
CA TYR A 112 33.09 -3.21 0.01
C TYR A 112 32.67 -4.66 0.19
N LYS A 113 33.38 -5.40 1.04
CA LYS A 113 33.28 -6.87 1.10
C LYS A 113 33.59 -7.46 -0.30
N GLU A 114 32.62 -8.19 -0.88
CA GLU A 114 32.70 -8.80 -2.20
C GLU A 114 32.03 -7.95 -3.31
N ARG A 115 31.76 -6.66 -3.05
CA ARG A 115 31.02 -5.78 -3.96
C ARG A 115 31.88 -4.63 -4.45
N ILE A 116 31.88 -4.41 -5.76
CA ILE A 116 32.65 -3.33 -6.37
C ILE A 116 32.03 -1.99 -6.02
N ILE A 117 32.82 -1.04 -5.57
CA ILE A 117 32.39 0.34 -5.33
C ILE A 117 32.28 1.06 -6.66
N ILE A 118 31.12 1.64 -6.94
CA ILE A 118 30.85 2.32 -8.19
C ILE A 118 31.02 3.84 -8.02
N PRO A 119 31.92 4.48 -8.78
CA PRO A 119 32.07 5.94 -8.82
C PRO A 119 30.77 6.62 -9.26
N PHE A 120 30.56 7.86 -8.81
CA PHE A 120 29.33 8.62 -9.04
C PHE A 120 28.91 8.66 -10.52
N GLU A 121 29.86 8.84 -11.42
CA GLU A 121 29.62 8.96 -12.87
C GLU A 121 28.95 7.72 -13.48
N LEU A 122 29.30 6.52 -12.98
CA LEU A 122 28.76 5.26 -13.51
C LEU A 122 27.50 4.77 -12.79
N ARG A 123 27.08 5.39 -11.67
CA ARG A 123 25.94 4.92 -10.86
C ARG A 123 24.65 4.91 -11.65
N LYS A 124 24.38 5.96 -12.43
CA LYS A 124 23.14 6.07 -13.23
C LYS A 124 23.03 4.93 -14.26
N ASP A 125 24.11 4.62 -14.94
CA ASP A 125 24.16 3.51 -15.91
C ASP A 125 23.97 2.14 -15.22
N ILE A 126 24.66 1.93 -14.09
CA ILE A 126 24.52 0.69 -13.31
C ILE A 126 23.09 0.52 -12.76
N ILE A 127 22.47 1.56 -12.20
CA ILE A 127 21.10 1.51 -11.66
C ILE A 127 20.12 1.19 -12.78
N ASN A 128 20.25 1.81 -13.95
CA ASN A 128 19.41 1.51 -15.10
C ASN A 128 19.52 0.04 -15.50
N LYS A 129 20.74 -0.49 -15.62
CA LYS A 129 20.96 -1.92 -15.92
C LYS A 129 20.44 -2.87 -14.86
N LEU A 130 20.49 -2.48 -13.59
CA LEU A 130 19.87 -3.24 -12.50
C LEU A 130 18.35 -3.29 -12.64
N HIS A 131 17.75 -2.28 -13.23
CA HIS A 131 16.31 -2.11 -13.39
C HIS A 131 15.78 -2.51 -14.78
N ASP A 132 16.61 -2.87 -15.75
CA ASP A 132 16.18 -3.25 -17.12
C ASP A 132 15.08 -4.32 -17.15
N GLY A 133 15.07 -5.23 -16.19
CA GLY A 133 14.03 -6.26 -16.07
C GLY A 133 12.75 -5.78 -15.36
N HIS A 134 12.63 -4.50 -15.00
CA HIS A 134 11.50 -3.91 -14.27
C HIS A 134 11.05 -4.70 -13.05
N PHE A 135 11.98 -5.34 -12.35
CA PHE A 135 11.70 -6.02 -11.10
C PHE A 135 11.37 -5.03 -9.99
N GLY A 136 10.55 -5.48 -9.03
CA GLY A 136 10.23 -4.67 -7.86
C GLY A 136 11.45 -4.38 -6.98
N SER A 137 11.33 -3.35 -6.13
CA SER A 137 12.41 -2.80 -5.29
C SER A 137 13.24 -3.87 -4.57
N THR A 138 12.60 -4.84 -3.91
CA THR A 138 13.28 -5.89 -3.16
C THR A 138 14.23 -6.71 -4.05
N ARG A 139 13.78 -7.16 -5.22
CA ARG A 139 14.60 -7.96 -6.13
C ARG A 139 15.74 -7.15 -6.73
N THR A 140 15.50 -5.91 -7.12
CA THR A 140 16.53 -5.01 -7.67
C THR A 140 17.61 -4.72 -6.64
N VAL A 141 17.23 -4.45 -5.38
CA VAL A 141 18.19 -4.25 -4.28
C VAL A 141 18.98 -5.53 -3.98
N LEU A 142 18.35 -6.71 -3.99
CA LEU A 142 19.05 -7.98 -3.81
C LEU A 142 20.05 -8.23 -4.94
N ARG A 143 19.69 -7.93 -6.19
CA ARG A 143 20.58 -8.03 -7.34
C ARG A 143 21.78 -7.09 -7.20
N ALA A 144 21.56 -5.84 -6.79
CA ALA A 144 22.63 -4.88 -6.52
C ALA A 144 23.60 -5.37 -5.44
N LYS A 145 23.07 -5.96 -4.37
CA LYS A 145 23.87 -6.50 -3.24
C LYS A 145 24.77 -7.66 -3.62
N GLN A 146 24.60 -8.27 -4.77
CA GLN A 146 25.46 -9.36 -5.25
C GLN A 146 26.77 -8.87 -5.88
N SER A 147 26.82 -7.63 -6.39
CA SER A 147 27.95 -7.20 -7.22
C SER A 147 28.42 -5.78 -6.98
N VAL A 148 27.59 -4.84 -6.58
CA VAL A 148 27.93 -3.41 -6.50
C VAL A 148 27.55 -2.79 -5.17
N PHE A 149 28.26 -1.69 -4.84
CA PHE A 149 27.99 -0.95 -3.61
C PHE A 149 28.35 0.55 -3.73
N TRP A 150 27.55 1.37 -3.12
CA TRP A 150 27.83 2.74 -2.66
C TRP A 150 26.85 3.15 -1.56
N PRO A 151 27.19 4.09 -0.67
CA PRO A 151 26.25 4.58 0.34
C PRO A 151 25.03 5.22 -0.30
N GLY A 152 23.81 4.73 0.06
CA GLY A 152 22.56 5.26 -0.48
C GLY A 152 21.98 4.50 -1.68
N ILE A 153 22.67 3.46 -2.21
CA ILE A 153 22.21 2.67 -3.38
C ILE A 153 20.75 2.22 -3.25
N THR A 154 20.30 1.78 -2.08
CA THR A 154 18.93 1.32 -1.86
C THR A 154 17.92 2.43 -2.07
N THR A 155 18.23 3.64 -1.61
CA THR A 155 17.37 4.82 -1.78
C THR A 155 17.28 5.21 -3.25
N GLU A 156 18.41 5.23 -3.96
CA GLU A 156 18.45 5.56 -5.38
C GLU A 156 17.67 4.54 -6.23
N ILE A 157 17.81 3.23 -5.94
CA ILE A 157 17.04 2.18 -6.60
C ILE A 157 15.54 2.36 -6.35
N ASN A 158 15.12 2.64 -5.12
CA ASN A 158 13.73 2.87 -4.78
C ASN A 158 13.16 4.07 -5.52
N ASN A 159 13.90 5.18 -5.56
CA ASN A 159 13.50 6.39 -6.27
C ASN A 159 13.34 6.13 -7.78
N LEU A 160 14.28 5.39 -8.40
CA LEU A 160 14.16 5.02 -9.81
C LEU A 160 12.89 4.21 -10.08
N ILE A 161 12.63 3.19 -9.26
CA ILE A 161 11.47 2.29 -9.45
C ILE A 161 10.15 3.04 -9.23
N GLU A 162 10.10 3.91 -8.22
CA GLU A 162 8.91 4.73 -7.95
C GLU A 162 8.60 5.71 -9.10
N ASN A 163 9.62 6.14 -9.82
CA ASN A 163 9.51 7.08 -10.93
C ASN A 163 9.47 6.39 -12.32
N CYS A 164 9.50 5.07 -12.37
CA CYS A 164 9.46 4.33 -13.63
C CYS A 164 8.00 4.14 -14.10
N ASP A 165 7.65 4.72 -15.25
CA ASP A 165 6.31 4.63 -15.84
C ASP A 165 5.91 3.19 -16.15
N THR A 166 6.83 2.36 -16.66
CA THR A 166 6.58 0.94 -16.91
C THR A 166 6.21 0.20 -15.63
N CYS A 167 7.00 0.40 -14.55
CA CYS A 167 6.68 -0.20 -13.25
C CYS A 167 5.36 0.32 -12.69
N ALA A 168 5.06 1.62 -12.86
CA ALA A 168 3.80 2.20 -12.41
C ALA A 168 2.60 1.60 -13.14
N LYS A 169 2.67 1.42 -14.46
CA LYS A 169 1.59 0.82 -15.28
C LYS A 169 1.27 -0.62 -14.88
N HIS A 170 2.28 -1.40 -14.51
CA HIS A 170 2.15 -2.82 -14.15
C HIS A 170 2.09 -3.10 -12.64
N GLN A 171 2.02 -2.06 -11.81
CA GLN A 171 1.95 -2.22 -10.36
C GLN A 171 0.62 -2.87 -9.94
N ASN A 172 0.70 -3.88 -9.06
CA ASN A 172 -0.48 -4.48 -8.47
C ASN A 172 -1.31 -3.45 -7.69
N GLN A 173 -2.63 -3.61 -7.77
CA GLN A 173 -3.57 -2.79 -7.02
C GLN A 173 -3.36 -3.00 -5.51
N LYS A 174 -3.12 -1.90 -4.79
CA LYS A 174 -2.97 -1.92 -3.32
C LYS A 174 -4.34 -1.73 -2.67
N SER A 175 -4.55 -2.40 -1.54
CA SER A 175 -5.75 -2.16 -0.74
C SER A 175 -5.68 -0.78 -0.08
N GLU A 176 -6.79 -0.05 -0.13
CA GLU A 176 -6.95 1.25 0.52
C GLU A 176 -7.38 1.10 1.98
N LYS A 177 -7.05 2.09 2.82
CA LYS A 177 -7.62 2.20 4.16
C LYS A 177 -9.15 2.20 4.09
N MET A 178 -9.78 1.46 4.98
CA MET A 178 -11.24 1.51 5.08
C MET A 178 -11.66 2.93 5.55
N ILE A 179 -12.41 3.65 4.71
CA ILE A 179 -13.07 4.89 5.13
C ILE A 179 -14.33 4.51 5.88
N GLN A 180 -14.44 4.97 7.11
CA GLN A 180 -15.67 4.84 7.88
C GLN A 180 -16.65 5.91 7.42
N SER A 181 -17.89 5.51 7.13
CA SER A 181 -18.99 6.46 7.00
C SER A 181 -19.48 6.84 8.40
N ASP A 182 -19.78 8.09 8.61
CA ASP A 182 -20.40 8.52 9.87
C ASP A 182 -21.73 7.81 10.08
N THR A 183 -22.02 7.44 11.35
CA THR A 183 -23.32 6.90 11.73
C THR A 183 -24.35 8.02 11.58
N PRO A 184 -25.48 7.79 10.89
CA PRO A 184 -26.56 8.77 10.80
C PRO A 184 -27.05 9.23 12.19
N ASP A 185 -27.75 10.35 12.24
CA ASP A 185 -28.24 10.89 13.53
C ASP A 185 -29.49 10.18 14.04
N TYR A 186 -30.30 9.63 13.12
CA TYR A 186 -31.54 8.93 13.43
C TYR A 186 -31.80 7.79 12.40
N PRO A 187 -32.67 6.82 12.76
CA PRO A 187 -33.02 5.73 11.89
C PRO A 187 -33.68 6.21 10.60
N TRP A 188 -33.39 5.54 9.47
CA TRP A 188 -33.92 5.83 8.15
C TRP A 188 -33.47 7.17 7.52
N GLN A 189 -32.56 7.90 8.16
CA GLN A 189 -31.99 9.13 7.59
C GLN A 189 -31.20 8.84 6.31
N ARG A 190 -30.43 7.76 6.31
CA ARG A 190 -29.58 7.35 5.19
C ARG A 190 -29.75 5.87 4.91
N ILE A 191 -30.15 5.55 3.68
CA ILE A 191 -30.31 4.17 3.24
C ILE A 191 -29.36 3.86 2.09
N ALA A 192 -28.96 2.59 1.95
CA ALA A 192 -28.32 2.07 0.75
C ALA A 192 -29.25 1.14 0.01
N VAL A 193 -29.14 1.16 -1.31
CA VAL A 193 -29.92 0.30 -2.21
C VAL A 193 -28.99 -0.42 -3.18
N ASP A 194 -29.30 -1.68 -3.45
CA ASP A 194 -28.56 -2.50 -4.38
C ASP A 194 -29.42 -3.62 -4.96
N TYR A 195 -29.18 -3.99 -6.21
CA TYR A 195 -29.85 -5.12 -6.83
C TYR A 195 -29.05 -6.40 -6.62
N PHE A 196 -29.75 -7.50 -6.44
CA PHE A 196 -29.11 -8.80 -6.42
C PHE A 196 -30.00 -9.90 -7.00
N ASP A 197 -29.36 -10.85 -7.65
CA ASP A 197 -30.01 -12.07 -8.13
C ASP A 197 -29.85 -13.18 -7.10
N PHE A 198 -30.94 -13.89 -6.83
CA PHE A 198 -30.91 -15.08 -6.00
C PHE A 198 -31.87 -16.13 -6.55
N VAL A 199 -31.33 -17.35 -6.81
CA VAL A 199 -32.05 -18.46 -7.44
C VAL A 199 -32.66 -17.98 -8.78
N LYS A 200 -34.00 -17.96 -8.92
CA LYS A 200 -34.68 -17.50 -10.14
C LYS A 200 -35.33 -16.13 -9.97
N GLY A 201 -35.02 -15.40 -8.90
CA GLY A 201 -35.64 -14.11 -8.59
C GLY A 201 -34.64 -12.96 -8.59
N LYS A 202 -35.14 -11.78 -8.96
CA LYS A 202 -34.45 -10.53 -8.83
C LYS A 202 -34.97 -9.75 -7.63
N TYR A 203 -34.07 -9.16 -6.86
CA TYR A 203 -34.45 -8.49 -5.62
C TYR A 203 -33.74 -7.14 -5.52
N LEU A 204 -34.41 -6.20 -4.91
CA LEU A 204 -33.85 -4.94 -4.44
C LEU A 204 -33.62 -5.08 -2.94
N ALA A 205 -32.37 -4.94 -2.50
CA ALA A 205 -32.00 -4.82 -1.10
C ALA A 205 -32.03 -3.34 -0.71
N VAL A 206 -32.68 -3.03 0.40
CA VAL A 206 -32.63 -1.71 1.02
C VAL A 206 -32.15 -1.87 2.45
N VAL A 207 -31.12 -1.15 2.85
CA VAL A 207 -30.55 -1.20 4.20
C VAL A 207 -30.48 0.19 4.81
N ASP A 208 -30.96 0.32 6.02
CA ASP A 208 -30.77 1.53 6.82
C ASP A 208 -29.38 1.56 7.44
N TYR A 209 -28.65 2.66 7.22
CA TYR A 209 -27.29 2.85 7.76
C TYR A 209 -27.25 2.97 9.29
N TYR A 210 -28.34 3.40 9.93
CA TYR A 210 -28.42 3.53 11.37
C TYR A 210 -28.73 2.19 12.04
N SER A 211 -29.90 1.63 11.76
CA SER A 211 -30.41 0.44 12.43
C SER A 211 -29.91 -0.88 11.85
N ARG A 212 -29.33 -0.88 10.66
CA ARG A 212 -29.04 -2.09 9.84
C ARG A 212 -30.31 -2.86 9.45
N TYR A 213 -31.46 -2.23 9.54
CA TYR A 213 -32.71 -2.86 9.13
C TYR A 213 -32.69 -3.14 7.64
N LEU A 214 -33.00 -4.39 7.28
CA LEU A 214 -32.98 -4.88 5.90
C LEU A 214 -34.40 -5.01 5.38
N GLU A 215 -34.64 -4.44 4.20
CA GLU A 215 -35.75 -4.76 3.33
C GLU A 215 -35.25 -5.57 2.13
N MET A 216 -36.03 -6.60 1.78
CA MET A 216 -35.84 -7.40 0.58
C MET A 216 -37.10 -7.31 -0.26
N ILE A 217 -37.01 -6.67 -1.41
CA ILE A 217 -38.17 -6.39 -2.26
C ILE A 217 -38.02 -7.17 -3.56
N ASN A 218 -38.98 -8.03 -3.87
CA ASN A 218 -39.00 -8.74 -5.14
C ASN A 218 -39.30 -7.77 -6.28
N VAL A 219 -38.53 -7.86 -7.36
CA VAL A 219 -38.67 -7.03 -8.57
C VAL A 219 -38.83 -7.93 -9.79
N SER A 220 -39.76 -7.59 -10.64
CA SER A 220 -40.02 -8.32 -11.89
C SER A 220 -39.01 -7.90 -12.98
N THR A 221 -38.69 -6.63 -13.03
CA THR A 221 -37.77 -6.03 -14.00
C THR A 221 -36.80 -5.04 -13.29
N MET A 222 -35.68 -4.79 -13.90
CA MET A 222 -34.70 -3.80 -13.37
C MET A 222 -34.86 -2.44 -14.07
N THR A 223 -36.10 -2.06 -14.42
CA THR A 223 -36.43 -0.78 -15.02
C THR A 223 -36.53 0.32 -13.97
N VAL A 224 -36.37 1.58 -14.38
CA VAL A 224 -36.48 2.74 -13.49
C VAL A 224 -37.88 2.88 -12.91
N ASP A 225 -38.91 2.62 -13.72
CA ASP A 225 -40.32 2.69 -13.29
C ASP A 225 -40.60 1.71 -12.17
N GLU A 226 -40.16 0.45 -12.31
CA GLU A 226 -40.31 -0.57 -11.27
C GLU A 226 -39.53 -0.19 -10.01
N LEU A 227 -38.31 0.33 -10.15
CA LEU A 227 -37.53 0.86 -9.03
C LEU A 227 -38.31 1.94 -8.26
N ILE A 228 -38.78 2.97 -8.97
CA ILE A 228 -39.54 4.08 -8.37
C ILE A 228 -40.79 3.56 -7.67
N LYS A 229 -41.55 2.66 -8.31
CA LYS A 229 -42.73 2.05 -7.71
C LYS A 229 -42.43 1.31 -6.40
N LYS A 230 -41.36 0.51 -6.38
CA LYS A 230 -40.93 -0.23 -5.19
C LYS A 230 -40.41 0.69 -4.08
N MET A 231 -39.67 1.73 -4.46
CA MET A 231 -39.18 2.72 -3.50
C MET A 231 -40.30 3.55 -2.90
N LYS A 232 -41.33 3.96 -3.68
CA LYS A 232 -42.53 4.61 -3.16
C LYS A 232 -43.25 3.74 -2.12
N ALA A 233 -43.41 2.44 -2.39
CA ALA A 233 -43.98 1.52 -1.44
C ALA A 233 -43.14 1.32 -0.18
N CYS A 234 -41.81 1.40 -0.29
CA CYS A 234 -40.90 1.36 0.84
C CYS A 234 -40.99 2.65 1.68
N PHE A 235 -41.00 3.82 1.03
CA PHE A 235 -41.14 5.10 1.70
C PHE A 235 -42.49 5.28 2.40
N ALA A 236 -43.56 4.70 1.85
CA ALA A 236 -44.86 4.68 2.52
C ALA A 236 -44.86 3.91 3.86
N ARG A 237 -43.93 2.97 4.05
CA ARG A 237 -43.79 2.21 5.30
C ARG A 237 -42.89 2.86 6.33
N HIS A 238 -41.78 3.47 5.85
CA HIS A 238 -40.68 3.89 6.71
C HIS A 238 -40.41 5.40 6.70
N GLY A 239 -41.09 6.14 5.82
CA GLY A 239 -40.80 7.55 5.55
C GLY A 239 -39.81 7.75 4.41
N ILE A 240 -39.63 9.01 4.01
CA ILE A 240 -38.68 9.41 2.97
C ILE A 240 -37.31 9.64 3.64
N PRO A 241 -36.21 8.99 3.21
CA PRO A 241 -34.90 9.23 3.76
C PRO A 241 -34.33 10.58 3.25
N GLU A 242 -33.36 11.14 3.94
CA GLU A 242 -32.63 12.31 3.42
C GLU A 242 -31.65 11.91 2.30
N ILE A 243 -31.03 10.73 2.40
CA ILE A 243 -29.98 10.29 1.50
C ILE A 243 -30.20 8.83 1.07
N VAL A 244 -30.17 8.60 -0.23
CA VAL A 244 -30.15 7.26 -0.85
C VAL A 244 -28.81 7.03 -1.51
N ILE A 245 -28.09 6.01 -1.10
CA ILE A 245 -26.80 5.60 -1.67
C ILE A 245 -27.01 4.37 -2.55
N SER A 246 -26.45 4.41 -3.76
CA SER A 246 -26.52 3.30 -4.72
C SER A 246 -25.21 3.10 -5.45
N ASP A 247 -25.10 2.03 -6.21
CA ASP A 247 -24.08 1.90 -7.24
C ASP A 247 -24.35 2.85 -8.41
N SER A 248 -23.51 2.80 -9.45
CA SER A 248 -23.66 3.61 -10.68
C SER A 248 -24.47 2.89 -11.75
N GLY A 249 -25.37 2.00 -11.39
CA GLY A 249 -26.28 1.35 -12.33
C GLY A 249 -27.10 2.38 -13.12
N SER A 250 -27.44 2.05 -14.39
CA SER A 250 -28.16 2.96 -15.29
C SER A 250 -29.50 3.45 -14.72
N GLN A 251 -30.20 2.61 -13.95
CA GLN A 251 -31.45 2.94 -13.29
C GLN A 251 -31.29 4.01 -12.19
N PHE A 252 -30.14 4.03 -11.47
CA PHE A 252 -29.87 5.02 -10.43
C PHE A 252 -29.25 6.32 -10.97
N THR A 253 -28.81 6.32 -12.21
CA THR A 253 -28.20 7.49 -12.85
C THR A 253 -29.13 8.17 -13.87
N SER A 254 -30.32 7.61 -14.10
CA SER A 254 -31.29 8.10 -15.07
C SER A 254 -31.90 9.47 -14.71
N SER A 255 -32.48 10.14 -15.69
CA SER A 255 -33.20 11.41 -15.52
C SER A 255 -34.44 11.24 -14.65
N GLU A 256 -35.17 10.15 -14.85
CA GLU A 256 -36.39 9.81 -14.14
C GLU A 256 -36.15 9.57 -12.66
N TRP A 257 -35.04 8.88 -12.32
CA TRP A 257 -34.63 8.69 -10.92
C TRP A 257 -34.27 10.02 -10.25
N ARG A 258 -33.57 10.92 -10.95
CA ARG A 258 -33.24 12.25 -10.44
C ARG A 258 -34.49 13.12 -10.25
N ALA A 259 -35.42 13.05 -11.18
CA ALA A 259 -36.70 13.75 -11.07
C ALA A 259 -37.51 13.24 -9.86
N PHE A 260 -37.56 11.91 -9.66
CA PHE A 260 -38.20 11.30 -8.49
C PHE A 260 -37.50 11.76 -7.18
N ALA A 261 -36.18 11.81 -7.15
CA ALA A 261 -35.45 12.27 -5.97
C ALA A 261 -35.75 13.74 -5.65
N ALA A 262 -35.84 14.59 -6.66
CA ALA A 262 -36.17 16.00 -6.51
C ALA A 262 -37.63 16.18 -6.03
N ASP A 263 -38.59 15.44 -6.60
CA ASP A 263 -40.00 15.49 -6.22
C ASP A 263 -40.23 15.04 -4.77
N PHE A 264 -39.52 14.00 -4.33
CA PHE A 264 -39.62 13.46 -2.95
C PHE A 264 -38.67 14.11 -1.97
N GLY A 265 -37.77 14.99 -2.39
CA GLY A 265 -36.89 15.78 -1.54
C GLY A 265 -35.72 15.01 -0.92
N PHE A 266 -35.25 13.92 -1.52
CA PHE A 266 -34.07 13.20 -1.04
C PHE A 266 -32.85 13.38 -1.95
N LYS A 267 -31.64 13.24 -1.37
CA LYS A 267 -30.38 13.30 -2.12
C LYS A 267 -29.94 11.91 -2.57
N THR A 268 -29.47 11.81 -3.81
CA THR A 268 -28.88 10.58 -4.34
C THR A 268 -27.37 10.65 -4.35
N ILE A 269 -26.68 9.62 -3.86
CA ILE A 269 -25.22 9.48 -3.90
C ILE A 269 -24.89 8.19 -4.65
N CYS A 270 -24.35 8.33 -5.86
CA CYS A 270 -23.84 7.18 -6.62
C CYS A 270 -22.36 6.96 -6.31
N CYS A 271 -22.01 5.72 -5.94
CA CYS A 271 -20.62 5.32 -5.71
C CYS A 271 -19.79 5.35 -7.00
N SER A 272 -18.48 5.44 -6.88
CA SER A 272 -17.58 5.44 -8.04
C SER A 272 -17.66 4.12 -8.79
N PRO A 273 -17.73 4.13 -10.14
CA PRO A 273 -17.71 2.91 -10.95
C PRO A 273 -16.48 2.04 -10.63
N LEU A 274 -16.63 0.73 -10.72
CA LEU A 274 -15.59 -0.28 -10.51
C LEU A 274 -14.97 -0.30 -9.11
N HIS A 275 -15.48 0.49 -8.16
CA HIS A 275 -15.04 0.48 -6.77
C HIS A 275 -16.22 0.23 -5.83
N HIS A 276 -16.66 -1.01 -5.77
CA HIS A 276 -17.83 -1.46 -4.99
C HIS A 276 -17.70 -1.19 -3.49
N GLN A 277 -16.47 -1.17 -2.94
CA GLN A 277 -16.23 -0.90 -1.51
C GLN A 277 -16.81 0.42 -1.01
N ALA A 278 -17.13 1.37 -1.89
CA ALA A 278 -17.78 2.63 -1.53
C ALA A 278 -19.24 2.45 -1.10
N ASN A 279 -19.92 1.35 -1.51
CA ASN A 279 -21.27 0.96 -1.08
C ASN A 279 -21.25 -0.23 -0.11
N GLY A 280 -20.25 -0.29 0.76
CA GLY A 280 -19.97 -1.45 1.60
C GLY A 280 -21.10 -1.86 2.55
N GLU A 281 -22.04 -0.97 2.88
CA GLU A 281 -23.23 -1.33 3.67
C GLU A 281 -24.24 -2.11 2.83
N ALA A 282 -24.54 -1.66 1.60
CA ALA A 282 -25.42 -2.40 0.70
C ALA A 282 -24.81 -3.75 0.31
N GLU A 283 -23.51 -3.80 0.00
CA GLU A 283 -22.82 -5.05 -0.31
C GLU A 283 -22.90 -6.05 0.85
N ARG A 284 -22.65 -5.60 2.09
CA ARG A 284 -22.81 -6.44 3.29
C ARG A 284 -24.24 -6.90 3.50
N ALA A 285 -25.21 -6.01 3.27
CA ALA A 285 -26.62 -6.34 3.32
C ALA A 285 -26.98 -7.44 2.31
N VAL A 286 -26.55 -7.28 1.06
CA VAL A 286 -26.75 -8.30 0.00
C VAL A 286 -26.08 -9.62 0.36
N GLN A 287 -24.84 -9.60 0.86
CA GLN A 287 -24.17 -10.83 1.30
C GLN A 287 -24.90 -11.50 2.46
N THR A 288 -25.42 -10.71 3.41
CA THR A 288 -26.20 -11.22 4.54
C THR A 288 -27.51 -11.84 4.05
N LEU A 289 -28.22 -11.16 3.15
CA LEU A 289 -29.44 -11.68 2.52
C LEU A 289 -29.15 -13.00 1.77
N LYS A 290 -28.15 -13.03 0.91
CA LYS A 290 -27.77 -14.26 0.18
C LYS A 290 -27.47 -15.41 1.12
N LYS A 291 -26.69 -15.18 2.18
CA LYS A 291 -26.38 -16.21 3.20
C LYS A 291 -27.63 -16.71 3.93
N MET A 292 -28.53 -15.80 4.29
CA MET A 292 -29.79 -16.15 4.94
C MET A 292 -30.67 -16.98 4.00
N LEU A 293 -30.84 -16.54 2.75
CA LEU A 293 -31.64 -17.21 1.73
C LEU A 293 -31.10 -18.61 1.39
N THR A 294 -29.77 -18.76 1.37
CA THR A 294 -29.15 -20.08 1.11
C THR A 294 -29.35 -21.05 2.26
N LYS A 295 -29.36 -20.57 3.51
CA LYS A 295 -29.43 -21.42 4.71
C LYS A 295 -30.84 -21.72 5.16
N ASN A 296 -31.83 -20.90 4.78
CA ASN A 296 -33.22 -21.01 5.24
C ASN A 296 -34.16 -21.36 4.08
N LYS A 297 -35.08 -22.29 4.35
CA LYS A 297 -36.12 -22.63 3.41
C LYS A 297 -37.18 -21.53 3.26
N ASP A 298 -37.37 -20.70 4.30
CA ASP A 298 -38.32 -19.59 4.31
C ASP A 298 -37.56 -18.25 4.44
N PRO A 299 -37.45 -17.48 3.35
CA PRO A 299 -36.80 -16.17 3.35
C PRO A 299 -37.44 -15.14 4.27
N THR A 300 -38.76 -15.20 4.42
CA THR A 300 -39.55 -14.25 5.22
C THR A 300 -39.27 -14.45 6.69
N LEU A 301 -39.19 -15.71 7.11
CA LEU A 301 -38.80 -16.06 8.46
C LEU A 301 -37.37 -15.67 8.78
N ALA A 302 -36.45 -15.92 7.85
CA ALA A 302 -35.04 -15.53 8.01
C ALA A 302 -34.90 -14.02 8.20
N LEU A 303 -35.66 -13.21 7.47
CA LEU A 303 -35.70 -11.75 7.64
C LEU A 303 -36.25 -11.34 9.01
N LEU A 304 -37.31 -11.98 9.49
CA LEU A 304 -37.88 -11.76 10.82
C LEU A 304 -36.83 -12.03 11.92
N GLU A 305 -36.14 -13.15 11.80
CA GLU A 305 -35.10 -13.55 12.75
C GLU A 305 -33.92 -12.54 12.72
N TYR A 306 -33.44 -12.14 11.54
CA TYR A 306 -32.40 -11.12 11.42
C TYR A 306 -32.80 -9.78 12.07
N ARG A 307 -34.02 -9.30 11.77
CA ARG A 307 -34.51 -8.03 12.27
C ARG A 307 -34.71 -8.02 13.79
N SER A 308 -34.92 -9.18 14.40
CA SER A 308 -35.13 -9.36 15.84
C SER A 308 -33.88 -9.74 16.61
N THR A 309 -32.79 -10.14 15.93
CA THR A 309 -31.54 -10.56 16.59
C THR A 309 -30.69 -9.35 16.95
N PRO A 310 -30.27 -9.20 18.23
CA PRO A 310 -29.40 -8.10 18.64
C PRO A 310 -28.04 -8.13 17.90
N GLY A 311 -27.60 -6.94 17.49
CA GLY A 311 -26.27 -6.73 16.92
C GLY A 311 -25.20 -6.48 18.01
N PRO A 312 -23.96 -6.11 17.61
CA PRO A 312 -22.86 -5.85 18.54
C PRO A 312 -23.12 -4.73 19.57
N SER A 313 -24.06 -3.82 19.26
CA SER A 313 -24.51 -2.77 20.18
C SER A 313 -25.50 -3.24 21.24
N GLY A 314 -25.90 -4.54 21.23
CA GLY A 314 -26.92 -5.09 22.11
C GLY A 314 -28.36 -4.80 21.71
N CYS A 315 -28.61 -3.98 20.67
CA CYS A 315 -29.91 -3.68 20.11
C CYS A 315 -30.15 -4.43 18.80
N SER A 316 -31.38 -4.87 18.56
CA SER A 316 -31.76 -5.45 17.28
C SER A 316 -32.09 -4.36 16.25
N PRO A 317 -32.04 -4.66 14.93
CA PRO A 317 -32.45 -3.70 13.90
C PRO A 317 -33.84 -3.14 14.08
N SER A 318 -34.77 -3.96 14.55
CA SER A 318 -36.16 -3.53 14.81
C SER A 318 -36.27 -2.61 16.04
N GLU A 319 -35.50 -2.85 17.11
CA GLU A 319 -35.46 -1.95 18.27
C GLU A 319 -34.93 -0.58 17.86
N LEU A 320 -33.89 -0.54 17.04
CA LEU A 320 -33.30 0.71 16.56
C LEU A 320 -34.21 1.48 15.60
N LEU A 321 -34.94 0.78 14.71
CA LEU A 321 -35.80 1.44 13.72
C LEU A 321 -37.19 1.77 14.28
N MET A 322 -37.79 0.86 15.06
CA MET A 322 -39.21 0.92 15.45
C MET A 322 -39.41 1.19 16.96
N GLY A 323 -38.32 1.27 17.73
CA GLY A 323 -38.39 1.46 19.19
C GLY A 323 -38.99 0.28 19.96
N ARG A 324 -39.06 -0.92 19.36
CA ARG A 324 -39.63 -2.11 20.01
C ARG A 324 -39.05 -3.40 19.47
N ARG A 325 -39.09 -4.46 20.27
CA ARG A 325 -38.79 -5.82 19.82
C ARG A 325 -39.92 -6.38 18.98
N LEU A 326 -39.59 -7.21 17.99
CA LEU A 326 -40.55 -7.96 17.25
C LEU A 326 -40.92 -9.27 18.00
N ARG A 327 -42.17 -9.59 18.03
CA ARG A 327 -42.58 -10.94 18.47
C ARG A 327 -42.17 -11.95 17.42
N THR A 328 -41.45 -12.97 17.86
CA THR A 328 -40.97 -14.09 17.03
C THR A 328 -41.65 -15.39 17.46
N ARG A 329 -41.22 -16.53 16.91
CA ARG A 329 -41.66 -17.85 17.36
C ARG A 329 -41.01 -18.26 18.71
N LEU A 330 -40.01 -17.54 19.16
CA LEU A 330 -39.42 -17.77 20.47
C LEU A 330 -40.30 -17.12 21.56
N PRO A 331 -40.44 -17.77 22.73
CA PRO A 331 -41.17 -17.17 23.83
C PRO A 331 -40.47 -15.90 24.32
N SER A 332 -41.24 -14.86 24.58
CA SER A 332 -40.75 -13.56 25.09
C SER A 332 -41.73 -13.02 26.11
N LEU A 333 -41.19 -12.26 27.07
CA LEU A 333 -42.04 -11.60 28.03
C LEU A 333 -42.78 -10.40 27.41
N THR A 334 -44.03 -10.21 27.74
CA THR A 334 -44.85 -9.09 27.23
C THR A 334 -44.23 -7.72 27.50
N LYS A 335 -43.51 -7.55 28.63
CA LYS A 335 -42.79 -6.31 28.95
C LYS A 335 -41.71 -5.98 27.91
N ASP A 336 -41.05 -6.98 27.27
CA ASP A 336 -39.99 -6.79 26.30
C ASP A 336 -40.52 -6.41 24.91
N LEU A 337 -41.82 -6.61 24.66
CA LEU A 337 -42.49 -6.23 23.42
C LEU A 337 -43.06 -4.82 23.45
N LYS A 338 -43.12 -4.21 24.63
CA LYS A 338 -43.58 -2.81 24.76
C LYS A 338 -42.54 -1.86 24.16
N PRO A 339 -42.98 -0.71 23.59
CA PRO A 339 -42.09 0.32 23.11
C PRO A 339 -41.13 0.78 24.21
N LYS A 340 -39.87 0.87 23.89
CA LYS A 340 -38.82 1.33 24.79
C LYS A 340 -37.94 2.35 24.05
N MET A 341 -37.74 3.52 24.65
CA MET A 341 -36.78 4.47 24.08
C MET A 341 -35.39 3.86 24.09
N VAL A 342 -34.77 3.82 22.91
CA VAL A 342 -33.36 3.42 22.77
C VAL A 342 -32.51 4.63 23.16
N ASP A 343 -31.46 4.41 23.93
CA ASP A 343 -30.46 5.45 24.16
C ASP A 343 -29.58 5.62 22.90
N HIS A 344 -30.04 6.53 22.04
CA HIS A 344 -29.40 6.81 20.78
C HIS A 344 -27.98 7.36 20.91
N LYS A 345 -27.67 8.03 22.06
CA LYS A 345 -26.31 8.54 22.30
C LYS A 345 -25.33 7.40 22.56
N THR A 346 -25.65 6.56 23.52
CA THR A 346 -24.84 5.37 23.83
C THR A 346 -24.72 4.44 22.62
N PHE A 347 -25.81 4.24 21.86
CA PHE A 347 -25.77 3.44 20.63
C PHE A 347 -24.74 4.00 19.62
N ARG A 348 -24.74 5.29 19.32
CA ARG A 348 -23.81 5.91 18.37
C ARG A 348 -22.35 5.79 18.82
N GLU A 349 -22.09 5.95 20.12
CA GLU A 349 -20.74 5.77 20.67
C GLU A 349 -20.24 4.32 20.49
N LEU A 350 -21.07 3.34 20.80
CA LEU A 350 -20.76 1.93 20.61
C LEU A 350 -20.58 1.54 19.13
N ASP A 351 -21.44 2.02 18.23
CA ASP A 351 -21.33 1.77 16.79
C ASP A 351 -20.04 2.39 16.22
N LYS A 352 -19.70 3.61 16.65
CA LYS A 352 -18.44 4.26 16.25
C LYS A 352 -17.21 3.46 16.69
N LEU A 353 -17.19 2.99 17.93
CA LEU A 353 -16.10 2.16 18.45
C LEU A 353 -16.00 0.83 17.70
N TYR A 354 -17.11 0.17 17.45
CA TYR A 354 -17.16 -1.08 16.69
C TYR A 354 -16.64 -0.92 15.26
N ARG A 355 -17.05 0.14 14.56
CA ARG A 355 -16.57 0.46 13.21
C ARG A 355 -15.08 0.76 13.21
N ALA A 356 -14.56 1.50 14.20
CA ALA A 356 -13.13 1.79 14.34
C ALA A 356 -12.33 0.50 14.48
N THR A 357 -12.78 -0.41 15.35
CA THR A 357 -12.15 -1.73 15.54
C THR A 357 -12.16 -2.57 14.26
N GLN A 358 -13.27 -2.56 13.52
CA GLN A 358 -13.36 -3.26 12.22
C GLN A 358 -12.39 -2.68 11.19
N ALA A 359 -12.28 -1.35 11.09
CA ALA A 359 -11.39 -0.69 10.18
C ALA A 359 -9.91 -0.99 10.51
N ASP A 360 -9.54 -0.96 11.78
CA ASP A 360 -8.19 -1.31 12.23
C ASP A 360 -7.84 -2.76 11.91
N TYR A 361 -8.76 -3.68 12.16
CA TYR A 361 -8.56 -5.09 11.81
C TYR A 361 -8.39 -5.28 10.30
N PHE A 362 -9.25 -4.64 9.49
CA PHE A 362 -9.15 -4.67 8.04
C PHE A 362 -7.81 -4.12 7.55
N ASN A 363 -7.42 -2.93 8.02
CA ASN A 363 -6.20 -2.26 7.61
C ASN A 363 -4.95 -3.09 7.96
N LYS A 364 -4.91 -3.70 9.15
CA LYS A 364 -3.82 -4.60 9.57
C LYS A 364 -3.76 -5.85 8.71
N ARG A 365 -4.91 -6.52 8.49
CA ARG A 365 -4.99 -7.76 7.72
C ARG A 365 -4.57 -7.59 6.25
N HIS A 366 -4.92 -6.45 5.65
CA HIS A 366 -4.63 -6.18 4.24
C HIS A 366 -3.35 -5.37 4.00
N GLY A 367 -2.57 -5.09 5.05
CA GLY A 367 -1.30 -4.36 4.93
C GLY A 367 -1.45 -3.01 4.23
N VAL A 368 -2.52 -2.30 4.56
CA VAL A 368 -2.93 -1.07 3.90
C VAL A 368 -1.88 0.02 4.11
N ARG A 369 -1.56 0.77 3.07
CA ARG A 369 -0.66 1.93 3.12
C ARG A 369 -1.44 3.23 2.99
N ASP A 370 -0.82 4.33 3.43
CA ASP A 370 -1.39 5.67 3.25
C ASP A 370 -1.52 6.00 1.76
N GLU A 371 -2.60 6.69 1.42
CA GLU A 371 -2.96 6.99 0.04
C GLU A 371 -2.05 8.05 -0.56
N LYS A 372 -1.67 7.83 -1.82
CA LYS A 372 -1.18 8.93 -2.67
C LYS A 372 -2.39 9.76 -3.10
N GLN A 373 -2.43 11.02 -2.67
CA GLN A 373 -3.43 11.96 -3.18
C GLN A 373 -2.93 12.50 -4.54
N PHE A 374 -3.81 12.46 -5.53
CA PHE A 374 -3.50 13.04 -6.84
C PHE A 374 -3.89 14.52 -6.85
N THR A 375 -3.03 15.33 -7.42
CA THR A 375 -3.30 16.75 -7.65
C THR A 375 -4.02 16.96 -9.00
N ILE A 376 -4.82 18.01 -9.10
CA ILE A 376 -5.44 18.40 -10.37
C ILE A 376 -4.32 18.73 -11.38
N GLY A 377 -4.46 18.24 -12.60
CA GLY A 377 -3.45 18.37 -13.65
C GLY A 377 -2.44 17.23 -13.74
N CYS A 378 -2.42 16.31 -12.76
CA CYS A 378 -1.54 15.15 -12.76
C CYS A 378 -1.87 14.18 -13.89
N ASN A 379 -0.83 13.65 -14.54
CA ASN A 379 -0.96 12.60 -15.54
C ASN A 379 -1.10 11.24 -14.84
N VAL A 380 -2.04 10.44 -15.30
CA VAL A 380 -2.33 9.13 -14.72
C VAL A 380 -2.55 8.09 -15.81
N TYR A 381 -2.20 6.86 -15.52
CA TYR A 381 -2.57 5.70 -16.32
C TYR A 381 -3.80 5.03 -15.73
N ILE A 382 -4.71 4.59 -16.58
CA ILE A 382 -5.98 3.95 -16.24
C ILE A 382 -5.91 2.48 -16.66
N PRO A 383 -5.60 1.54 -15.75
CA PRO A 383 -5.33 0.14 -16.07
C PRO A 383 -6.49 -0.59 -16.76
N ASP A 384 -7.73 -0.30 -16.37
CA ASP A 384 -8.93 -0.95 -16.93
C ASP A 384 -9.22 -0.54 -18.38
N ARG A 385 -8.74 0.64 -18.79
CA ARG A 385 -8.82 1.13 -20.17
C ARG A 385 -7.52 1.00 -20.95
N ARG A 386 -6.42 0.76 -20.25
CA ARG A 386 -5.05 0.75 -20.80
C ARG A 386 -4.67 2.06 -21.50
N GLU A 387 -5.17 3.17 -21.01
CA GLU A 387 -4.94 4.51 -21.57
C GLU A 387 -4.39 5.50 -20.54
N ASP A 388 -3.71 6.53 -21.04
CA ASP A 388 -3.24 7.64 -20.23
C ASP A 388 -4.35 8.70 -20.13
N GLY A 389 -4.42 9.41 -19.00
CA GLY A 389 -5.37 10.50 -18.80
C GLY A 389 -4.81 11.58 -17.89
N LYS A 390 -5.54 12.69 -17.78
CA LYS A 390 -5.18 13.83 -16.93
C LYS A 390 -6.29 14.09 -15.91
N ILE A 391 -5.95 14.25 -14.65
CA ILE A 391 -6.90 14.57 -13.59
C ILE A 391 -7.40 15.99 -13.77
N VAL A 392 -8.73 16.13 -13.90
CA VAL A 392 -9.39 17.42 -14.10
C VAL A 392 -10.01 17.91 -12.80
N ASN A 393 -10.64 17.02 -12.03
CA ASN A 393 -11.35 17.40 -10.81
C ASN A 393 -11.35 16.26 -9.79
N LYS A 394 -11.45 16.63 -8.50
CA LYS A 394 -11.67 15.71 -7.37
C LYS A 394 -13.14 15.80 -6.97
N VAL A 395 -13.91 14.74 -7.24
CA VAL A 395 -15.36 14.69 -7.00
C VAL A 395 -15.70 14.32 -5.56
N ALA A 396 -14.89 13.46 -4.95
CA ALA A 396 -15.05 12.98 -3.58
C ALA A 396 -13.68 12.60 -3.01
N PRO A 397 -13.53 12.27 -1.71
CA PRO A 397 -12.22 12.01 -1.09
C PRO A 397 -11.29 11.12 -1.88
N ARG A 398 -11.80 10.13 -2.60
CA ARG A 398 -10.99 9.18 -3.40
C ARG A 398 -11.46 9.05 -4.84
N SER A 399 -12.33 9.94 -5.29
CA SER A 399 -12.95 9.86 -6.61
C SER A 399 -12.55 11.06 -7.45
N TYR A 400 -11.98 10.77 -8.62
CA TYR A 400 -11.42 11.76 -9.53
C TYR A 400 -12.11 11.69 -10.88
N THR A 401 -12.28 12.86 -11.53
CA THR A 401 -12.63 12.95 -12.93
C THR A 401 -11.34 13.04 -13.73
N VAL A 402 -11.17 12.12 -14.66
CA VAL A 402 -10.00 12.01 -15.53
C VAL A 402 -10.43 12.28 -16.97
N LYS A 403 -9.72 13.20 -17.62
CA LYS A 403 -9.87 13.46 -19.06
C LYS A 403 -8.97 12.49 -19.81
N THR A 404 -9.55 11.71 -20.72
CA THR A 404 -8.85 10.78 -21.61
C THR A 404 -9.07 11.20 -23.06
N ASN A 405 -8.49 10.50 -24.02
CA ASN A 405 -8.71 10.74 -25.44
C ASN A 405 -10.16 10.44 -25.87
N GLU A 406 -10.82 9.51 -25.19
CA GLU A 406 -12.20 9.10 -25.47
C GLU A 406 -13.25 9.94 -24.73
N GLY A 407 -12.83 10.82 -23.80
CA GLY A 407 -13.75 11.68 -23.05
C GLY A 407 -13.43 11.77 -21.55
N MET A 408 -14.46 12.10 -20.76
CA MET A 408 -14.36 12.29 -19.32
C MET A 408 -14.77 11.01 -18.57
N LEU A 409 -13.91 10.51 -17.72
CA LEU A 409 -14.16 9.31 -16.92
C LEU A 409 -14.08 9.62 -15.42
N ARG A 410 -14.97 9.03 -14.63
CA ARG A 410 -14.86 9.05 -13.17
C ARG A 410 -14.24 7.74 -12.69
N ARG A 411 -13.15 7.83 -11.89
CA ARG A 411 -12.46 6.67 -11.32
C ARG A 411 -12.07 6.92 -9.87
N ASN A 412 -12.00 5.83 -9.11
CA ASN A 412 -11.39 5.85 -7.77
C ASN A 412 -9.86 5.92 -7.89
N GLY A 413 -9.19 6.59 -6.94
CA GLY A 413 -7.74 6.75 -6.91
C GLY A 413 -6.95 5.42 -6.94
N VAL A 414 -7.50 4.37 -6.34
CA VAL A 414 -6.91 3.01 -6.41
C VAL A 414 -6.79 2.51 -7.85
N MET A 415 -7.74 2.89 -8.71
CA MET A 415 -7.77 2.51 -10.12
C MET A 415 -6.86 3.37 -11.01
N LEU A 416 -6.12 4.31 -10.41
CA LEU A 416 -5.24 5.23 -11.13
C LEU A 416 -3.78 4.95 -10.77
N ARG A 417 -2.88 5.15 -11.72
CA ARG A 417 -1.43 5.09 -11.52
C ARG A 417 -0.84 6.43 -11.94
N GLN A 418 -0.10 7.06 -11.04
CA GLN A 418 0.56 8.32 -11.34
C GLN A 418 1.66 8.08 -12.36
N LEU A 419 1.65 8.85 -13.45
CA LEU A 419 2.74 8.94 -14.41
C LEU A 419 3.57 10.18 -14.12
N GLN A 420 4.86 10.11 -14.42
CA GLN A 420 5.71 11.30 -14.35
C GLN A 420 5.29 12.30 -15.43
N PRO A 421 5.40 13.61 -15.18
CA PRO A 421 5.24 14.60 -16.23
C PRO A 421 6.27 14.27 -17.32
N LYS A 422 5.79 14.09 -18.57
CA LYS A 422 6.70 13.97 -19.70
C LYS A 422 7.47 15.29 -19.79
N THR A 423 8.73 15.26 -19.39
CA THR A 423 9.65 16.36 -19.70
C THR A 423 9.76 16.37 -21.22
N SER A 424 9.22 17.41 -21.85
CA SER A 424 9.64 17.76 -23.22
C SER A 424 11.16 17.83 -23.19
N ASP A 425 11.80 17.24 -24.17
CA ASP A 425 13.26 17.25 -24.37
C ASP A 425 13.75 18.70 -24.53
N ASP A 426 13.89 19.39 -23.39
CA ASP A 426 14.57 20.67 -23.27
C ASP A 426 15.73 20.49 -22.29
N PRO A 427 16.99 20.54 -22.74
CA PRO A 427 18.16 20.19 -21.93
C PRO A 427 18.53 21.25 -20.88
N GLY A 428 17.59 22.09 -20.42
CA GLY A 428 17.85 23.24 -19.57
C GLY A 428 17.11 23.35 -18.23
N THR A 429 16.19 22.47 -17.89
CA THR A 429 15.43 22.61 -16.63
C THR A 429 15.76 21.48 -15.64
N GLU A 430 16.47 21.85 -14.57
CA GLU A 430 16.72 20.94 -13.44
C GLU A 430 15.40 20.50 -12.79
N PRO A 431 15.20 19.21 -12.51
CA PRO A 431 13.97 18.74 -11.87
C PRO A 431 13.93 19.20 -10.41
N ASN A 432 12.87 19.91 -10.02
CA ASN A 432 12.56 20.20 -8.63
C ASN A 432 12.34 18.88 -7.86
N CYS A 433 13.30 18.46 -7.06
CA CYS A 433 13.20 17.28 -6.21
C CYS A 433 12.46 17.63 -4.92
N PHE A 434 11.33 16.97 -4.68
CA PHE A 434 10.63 17.01 -3.41
C PHE A 434 10.94 15.75 -2.59
N SER A 435 11.17 15.91 -1.29
CA SER A 435 11.30 14.79 -0.37
C SER A 435 9.94 14.06 -0.20
N SER A 436 9.97 12.82 0.28
CA SER A 436 8.77 12.03 0.61
C SER A 436 7.84 12.69 1.65
N PHE A 437 8.28 13.79 2.27
CA PHE A 437 7.52 14.63 3.21
C PHE A 437 7.13 15.99 2.63
N GLY A 438 7.16 16.17 1.30
CA GLY A 438 6.71 17.39 0.65
C GLY A 438 7.62 18.62 0.83
N ARG A 439 8.84 18.47 1.33
CA ARG A 439 9.83 19.56 1.40
C ARG A 439 10.62 19.63 0.10
N GLN A 440 10.71 20.83 -0.47
CA GLN A 440 11.56 21.12 -1.61
C GLN A 440 13.03 20.95 -1.19
N ILE A 441 13.75 20.05 -1.86
CA ILE A 441 15.19 19.88 -1.65
C ILE A 441 15.88 20.79 -2.65
N ASN A 442 16.45 21.88 -2.17
CA ASN A 442 17.33 22.69 -3.00
C ASN A 442 18.66 21.96 -3.18
N PRO A 443 19.11 21.71 -4.42
CA PRO A 443 20.45 21.18 -4.65
C PRO A 443 21.50 22.18 -4.11
N PRO A 444 22.64 21.70 -3.59
CA PRO A 444 23.68 22.57 -3.13
C PRO A 444 24.16 23.47 -4.27
N ARG A 445 24.17 24.78 -4.03
CA ARG A 445 24.69 25.77 -5.00
C ARG A 445 26.14 25.41 -5.32
N ARG A 446 26.42 25.14 -6.59
CA ARG A 446 27.76 25.09 -7.11
C ARG A 446 28.33 26.52 -7.03
N THR A 447 29.24 26.79 -6.12
CA THR A 447 30.17 27.90 -6.21
C THR A 447 31.19 27.51 -7.26
N CYS A 448 31.09 28.07 -8.44
CA CYS A 448 32.19 28.11 -9.39
C CYS A 448 33.25 29.04 -8.81
N LEU A 449 34.41 28.52 -8.55
CA LEU A 449 35.70 29.22 -8.57
C LEU A 449 36.57 28.47 -9.54
#